data_8aaf1f885bba28e881b94df35a63e80e
#
_entry.id   8aaf1f885bba28e881b94df35a63e80e
#
_cell.length_a   1.000
_cell.length_b   1.000
_cell.length_c   1.000
_cell.angle_alpha   90.00
_cell.angle_beta   90.00
_cell.angle_gamma   90.00
#
_symmetry.space_group_name_H-M   'P 1'
#
loop_
_entity.id
_entity.type
_entity.pdbx_description
1 polymer ?
#
loop_
_entity_poly.entity_id
_entity_poly.type
_entity_poly.pdbx_seq_one_letter_code
_entity_poly.pdbx_strand_id
1 'polypeptide(L)'
;MSFLLQDYTREEVLKIAACLEEHFPHSVANAIVHQAEVENLKHREEHAEVKYVIAHGISTSLNGEDVIIGSSHFVFEDEGVEMTQEIKDLISSLESKGSSSLIYLAIAKKLAGIISIYDPLKPEAKEVVQELRDIGFDKVIMLTGDSPNCAKAIAKQLNLDDFRAGVLPEDKASYIESLKKEGNTVVEW
;
A
#
# COMPACT_ATOMS: atom_id res chain seq x y z
N MET A 1 -4.33 -2.12 -9.32
CA MET A 1 -5.69 -2.49 -9.78
C MET A 1 -6.67 -1.65 -9.01
N SER A 2 -7.49 -0.82 -9.65
CA SER A 2 -8.44 0.07 -8.96
C SER A 2 -9.75 -0.66 -8.74
N PHE A 3 -10.37 -0.47 -7.57
CA PHE A 3 -11.70 -0.97 -7.24
C PHE A 3 -12.65 0.20 -7.07
N LEU A 4 -13.85 0.08 -7.61
CA LEU A 4 -14.82 1.15 -7.84
C LEU A 4 -15.96 1.09 -6.84
N LEU A 5 -16.44 2.25 -6.46
CA LEU A 5 -17.73 2.47 -5.81
C LEU A 5 -18.59 3.33 -6.75
N GLN A 6 -19.59 2.72 -7.31
CA GLN A 6 -20.77 3.12 -8.08
C GLN A 6 -20.74 4.27 -9.11
N ASP A 7 -19.94 5.36 -8.94
CA ASP A 7 -20.10 6.56 -9.78
C ASP A 7 -18.94 6.84 -10.76
N TYR A 8 -17.79 6.15 -10.61
CA TYR A 8 -16.59 6.38 -11.42
C TYR A 8 -16.05 5.08 -12.01
N THR A 9 -15.58 5.15 -13.25
CA THR A 9 -14.90 4.04 -13.90
C THR A 9 -13.46 3.89 -13.37
N ARG A 10 -12.89 2.69 -13.52
CA ARG A 10 -11.49 2.44 -13.17
C ARG A 10 -10.54 3.42 -13.86
N GLU A 11 -10.79 3.73 -15.14
CA GLU A 11 -10.00 4.65 -15.94
C GLU A 11 -10.07 6.08 -15.42
N GLU A 12 -11.24 6.54 -14.99
CA GLU A 12 -11.43 7.86 -14.40
C GLU A 12 -10.70 7.98 -13.05
N VAL A 13 -10.83 7.00 -12.17
CA VAL A 13 -10.12 6.98 -10.88
C VAL A 13 -8.62 7.02 -11.10
N LEU A 14 -8.08 6.19 -12.00
CA LEU A 14 -6.63 6.15 -12.28
C LEU A 14 -6.15 7.45 -12.93
N LYS A 15 -6.94 8.01 -13.85
CA LYS A 15 -6.62 9.27 -14.53
C LYS A 15 -6.57 10.45 -13.53
N ILE A 16 -7.56 10.58 -12.65
CA ILE A 16 -7.60 11.64 -11.63
C ILE A 16 -6.43 11.46 -10.66
N ALA A 17 -6.21 10.25 -10.17
CA ALA A 17 -5.11 9.98 -9.26
C ALA A 17 -3.74 10.29 -9.88
N ALA A 18 -3.48 9.90 -11.11
CA ALA A 18 -2.24 10.20 -11.81
C ALA A 18 -2.03 11.71 -11.98
N CYS A 19 -3.09 12.44 -12.36
CA CYS A 19 -3.05 13.88 -12.51
C CYS A 19 -2.66 14.62 -11.21
N LEU A 20 -3.10 14.14 -10.06
CA LEU A 20 -2.77 14.73 -8.76
C LEU A 20 -1.38 14.33 -8.27
N GLU A 21 -1.03 13.07 -8.42
CA GLU A 21 0.22 12.50 -7.92
C GLU A 21 1.46 12.92 -8.72
N GLU A 22 1.33 13.32 -9.99
CA GLU A 22 2.47 13.77 -10.80
C GLU A 22 3.15 15.03 -10.26
N HIS A 23 2.44 15.85 -9.47
CA HIS A 23 2.98 17.05 -8.86
C HIS A 23 3.89 16.78 -7.66
N PHE A 24 3.81 15.57 -7.06
CA PHE A 24 4.54 15.22 -5.84
C PHE A 24 5.21 13.84 -5.97
N PRO A 25 6.28 13.73 -6.76
CA PRO A 25 6.88 12.44 -7.10
C PRO A 25 7.46 11.70 -5.88
N HIS A 26 6.94 10.51 -5.64
CA HIS A 26 7.44 9.51 -4.71
C HIS A 26 7.13 8.10 -5.24
N SER A 27 7.60 7.05 -4.59
CA SER A 27 7.49 5.68 -5.12
C SER A 27 6.07 5.27 -5.52
N VAL A 28 5.09 5.58 -4.67
CA VAL A 28 3.68 5.27 -4.91
C VAL A 28 3.10 6.15 -6.04
N ALA A 29 3.37 7.46 -6.01
CA ALA A 29 2.96 8.40 -7.05
C ALA A 29 3.49 7.97 -8.43
N ASN A 30 4.78 7.65 -8.50
CA ASN A 30 5.41 7.20 -9.74
C ASN A 30 4.76 5.91 -10.27
N ALA A 31 4.36 4.98 -9.40
CA ALA A 31 3.66 3.77 -9.81
C ALA A 31 2.26 4.06 -10.39
N ILE A 32 1.52 5.01 -9.81
CA ILE A 32 0.20 5.44 -10.28
C ILE A 32 0.32 6.14 -11.65
N VAL A 33 1.23 7.11 -11.76
CA VAL A 33 1.49 7.86 -12.99
C VAL A 33 1.94 6.92 -14.10
N HIS A 34 2.91 6.05 -13.83
CA HIS A 34 3.39 5.06 -14.80
C HIS A 34 2.27 4.14 -15.29
N GLN A 35 1.39 3.68 -14.40
CA GLN A 35 0.26 2.83 -14.80
C GLN A 35 -0.72 3.56 -15.73
N ALA A 36 -0.98 4.84 -15.47
CA ALA A 36 -1.82 5.67 -16.34
C ALA A 36 -1.17 5.87 -17.73
N GLU A 37 0.14 6.05 -17.78
CA GLU A 37 0.90 6.14 -19.02
C GLU A 37 0.83 4.83 -19.84
N VAL A 38 1.03 3.69 -19.21
CA VAL A 38 0.94 2.35 -19.83
C VAL A 38 -0.45 2.13 -20.44
N GLU A 39 -1.49 2.63 -19.79
CA GLU A 39 -2.88 2.53 -20.28
C GLU A 39 -3.25 3.66 -21.25
N ASN A 40 -2.31 4.55 -21.61
CA ASN A 40 -2.53 5.71 -22.49
C ASN A 40 -3.63 6.66 -21.98
N LEU A 41 -3.82 6.76 -20.67
CA LEU A 41 -4.79 7.65 -20.05
C LEU A 41 -4.22 9.08 -20.01
N LYS A 42 -4.45 9.82 -21.11
CA LYS A 42 -4.06 11.23 -21.16
C LYS A 42 -5.03 12.05 -20.31
N HIS A 43 -4.49 12.86 -19.44
CA HIS A 43 -5.25 13.87 -18.70
C HIS A 43 -4.85 15.28 -19.14
N ARG A 44 -5.77 16.22 -19.00
CA ARG A 44 -5.47 17.66 -19.03
C ARG A 44 -5.49 18.13 -17.58
N GLU A 45 -4.64 19.08 -17.26
CA GLU A 45 -4.70 19.76 -15.96
C GLU A 45 -6.00 20.57 -15.89
N GLU A 46 -7.02 19.99 -15.29
CA GLU A 46 -8.35 20.62 -15.13
C GLU A 46 -8.66 20.93 -13.66
N HIS A 47 -7.68 20.70 -12.76
CA HIS A 47 -7.81 20.96 -11.33
C HIS A 47 -7.34 22.38 -10.96
N ALA A 48 -7.85 22.87 -9.84
CA ALA A 48 -7.37 24.07 -9.18
C ALA A 48 -5.97 23.83 -8.57
N GLU A 49 -5.43 24.83 -7.88
CA GLU A 49 -4.16 24.70 -7.16
C GLU A 49 -4.17 23.47 -6.24
N VAL A 50 -3.19 22.58 -6.43
CA VAL A 50 -3.05 21.36 -5.64
C VAL A 50 -2.40 21.70 -4.31
N LYS A 51 -3.06 21.34 -3.20
CA LYS A 51 -2.53 21.48 -1.85
C LYS A 51 -1.99 20.13 -1.37
N TYR A 52 -0.70 20.09 -1.12
CA TYR A 52 -0.06 18.92 -0.50
C TYR A 52 -0.17 19.02 1.02
N VAL A 53 -0.75 17.99 1.65
CA VAL A 53 -0.78 17.84 3.11
C VAL A 53 0.36 16.91 3.50
N ILE A 54 1.41 17.49 4.11
CA ILE A 54 2.67 16.77 4.41
C ILE A 54 2.39 15.45 5.14
N ALA A 55 2.94 14.36 4.59
CA ALA A 55 2.84 12.99 5.08
C ALA A 55 1.43 12.35 5.08
N HIS A 56 0.40 13.03 4.57
CA HIS A 56 -0.98 12.55 4.64
C HIS A 56 -1.61 12.31 3.27
N GLY A 57 -1.50 13.26 2.36
CA GLY A 57 -2.12 13.16 1.03
C GLY A 57 -2.17 14.47 0.27
N ILE A 58 -3.00 14.50 -0.74
CA ILE A 58 -3.20 15.64 -1.63
C ILE A 58 -4.69 16.04 -1.59
N SER A 59 -4.94 17.34 -1.54
CA SER A 59 -6.26 17.94 -1.63
C SER A 59 -6.29 18.99 -2.73
N THR A 60 -7.35 19.00 -3.53
CA THR A 60 -7.59 19.99 -4.58
C THR A 60 -9.09 20.15 -4.87
N SER A 61 -9.44 21.01 -5.81
CA SER A 61 -10.79 21.11 -6.36
C SER A 61 -10.77 20.79 -7.86
N LEU A 62 -11.65 19.91 -8.30
CA LEU A 62 -11.86 19.54 -9.68
C LEU A 62 -13.31 19.84 -10.06
N ASN A 63 -13.53 20.71 -11.06
CA ASN A 63 -14.87 21.15 -11.49
C ASN A 63 -15.76 21.71 -10.36
N GLY A 64 -15.14 22.28 -9.31
CA GLY A 64 -15.85 22.83 -8.14
C GLY A 64 -16.17 21.82 -7.04
N GLU A 65 -15.77 20.56 -7.21
CA GLU A 65 -15.88 19.54 -6.17
C GLU A 65 -14.52 19.30 -5.50
N ASP A 66 -14.54 19.10 -4.18
CA ASP A 66 -13.33 18.76 -3.42
C ASP A 66 -12.87 17.35 -3.77
N VAL A 67 -11.61 17.21 -4.14
CA VAL A 67 -10.96 15.94 -4.47
C VAL A 67 -9.78 15.74 -3.53
N ILE A 68 -9.74 14.59 -2.90
CA ILE A 68 -8.67 14.19 -1.98
C ILE A 68 -8.12 12.81 -2.36
N ILE A 69 -6.81 12.65 -2.27
CA ILE A 69 -6.13 11.38 -2.47
C ILE A 69 -5.08 11.18 -1.41
N GLY A 70 -5.00 9.99 -0.82
CA GLY A 70 -4.00 9.72 0.21
C GLY A 70 -4.23 8.44 0.99
N SER A 71 -3.65 8.40 2.20
CA SER A 71 -3.75 7.26 3.12
C SER A 71 -5.16 7.09 3.69
N SER A 72 -5.42 5.92 4.28
CA SER A 72 -6.67 5.65 5.02
C SER A 72 -6.92 6.68 6.11
N HIS A 73 -5.90 7.00 6.91
CA HIS A 73 -6.00 8.00 7.97
C HIS A 73 -6.43 9.36 7.42
N PHE A 74 -5.73 9.85 6.38
CA PHE A 74 -6.06 11.14 5.77
C PHE A 74 -7.49 11.20 5.25
N VAL A 75 -7.91 10.21 4.47
CA VAL A 75 -9.22 10.25 3.80
C VAL A 75 -10.38 10.03 4.78
N PHE A 76 -10.27 9.09 5.72
CA PHE A 76 -11.39 8.73 6.60
C PHE A 76 -11.38 9.44 7.94
N GLU A 77 -10.21 9.74 8.53
CA GLU A 77 -10.12 10.36 9.84
C GLU A 77 -9.96 11.87 9.75
N ASP A 78 -9.00 12.36 8.95
CA ASP A 78 -8.75 13.81 8.84
C ASP A 78 -9.83 14.50 7.99
N GLU A 79 -10.17 13.94 6.84
CA GLU A 79 -11.11 14.52 5.89
C GLU A 79 -12.57 14.05 6.10
N GLY A 80 -12.79 13.06 6.94
CA GLY A 80 -14.11 12.62 7.40
C GLY A 80 -14.99 11.97 6.34
N VAL A 81 -14.38 11.28 5.36
CA VAL A 81 -15.11 10.42 4.40
C VAL A 81 -15.69 9.24 5.16
N GLU A 82 -16.94 8.88 4.90
CA GLU A 82 -17.61 7.79 5.61
C GLU A 82 -16.99 6.42 5.30
N MET A 83 -16.61 5.68 6.34
CA MET A 83 -16.11 4.33 6.27
C MET A 83 -17.26 3.33 6.42
N THR A 84 -17.91 2.95 5.33
CA THR A 84 -19.00 1.97 5.35
C THR A 84 -18.49 0.54 5.57
N GLN A 85 -19.40 -0.39 5.90
CA GLN A 85 -19.01 -1.81 6.05
C GLN A 85 -18.53 -2.40 4.72
N GLU A 86 -19.13 -2.02 3.60
CA GLU A 86 -18.70 -2.45 2.26
C GLU A 86 -17.25 -2.03 1.95
N ILE A 87 -16.88 -0.80 2.33
CA ILE A 87 -15.50 -0.31 2.19
C ILE A 87 -14.54 -1.14 3.03
N LYS A 88 -14.88 -1.45 4.27
CA LYS A 88 -14.05 -2.29 5.17
C LYS A 88 -13.85 -3.69 4.60
N ASP A 89 -14.89 -4.30 4.10
CA ASP A 89 -14.84 -5.64 3.51
C ASP A 89 -13.97 -5.64 2.24
N LEU A 90 -14.08 -4.59 1.42
CA LEU A 90 -13.26 -4.41 0.23
C LEU A 90 -11.79 -4.23 0.59
N ILE A 91 -11.46 -3.38 1.56
CA ILE A 91 -10.10 -3.17 2.05
C ILE A 91 -9.51 -4.51 2.51
N SER A 92 -10.22 -5.25 3.36
CA SER A 92 -9.79 -6.56 3.87
C SER A 92 -9.54 -7.56 2.74
N SER A 93 -10.37 -7.53 1.70
CA SER A 93 -10.19 -8.38 0.50
C SER A 93 -8.93 -8.00 -0.27
N LEU A 94 -8.62 -6.70 -0.41
CA LEU A 94 -7.44 -6.21 -1.12
C LEU A 94 -6.15 -6.56 -0.37
N GLU A 95 -6.13 -6.33 0.93
CA GLU A 95 -5.00 -6.68 1.80
C GLU A 95 -4.72 -8.19 1.78
N SER A 96 -5.77 -9.01 1.81
CA SER A 96 -5.62 -10.48 1.76
C SER A 96 -5.04 -10.99 0.43
N LYS A 97 -5.11 -10.19 -0.63
CA LYS A 97 -4.49 -10.48 -1.94
C LYS A 97 -3.02 -10.04 -2.03
N GLY A 98 -2.47 -9.50 -0.94
CA GLY A 98 -1.06 -9.09 -0.87
C GLY A 98 -0.81 -7.68 -1.40
N SER A 99 -1.79 -6.78 -1.33
CA SER A 99 -1.57 -5.36 -1.63
C SER A 99 -0.60 -4.76 -0.61
N SER A 100 0.50 -4.18 -1.09
CA SER A 100 1.51 -3.55 -0.24
C SER A 100 1.07 -2.18 0.25
N SER A 101 0.32 -1.44 -0.58
CA SER A 101 -0.21 -0.12 -0.23
C SER A 101 -1.58 0.09 -0.84
N LEU A 102 -2.47 0.73 -0.10
CA LEU A 102 -3.78 1.16 -0.55
C LEU A 102 -3.85 2.69 -0.51
N ILE A 103 -4.21 3.29 -1.64
CA ILE A 103 -4.43 4.72 -1.79
C ILE A 103 -5.90 4.96 -2.07
N TYR A 104 -6.47 5.90 -1.38
CA TYR A 104 -7.90 6.22 -1.41
C TYR A 104 -8.12 7.53 -2.14
N LEU A 105 -9.01 7.54 -3.13
CA LEU A 105 -9.47 8.72 -3.83
C LEU A 105 -10.90 9.00 -3.41
N ALA A 106 -11.18 10.20 -2.93
CA ALA A 106 -12.54 10.63 -2.64
C ALA A 106 -12.86 11.95 -3.34
N ILE A 107 -14.11 12.10 -3.75
CA ILE A 107 -14.65 13.27 -4.44
C ILE A 107 -15.94 13.67 -3.74
N ALA A 108 -16.10 14.96 -3.44
CA ALA A 108 -17.24 15.50 -2.72
C ALA A 108 -17.58 14.71 -1.44
N LYS A 109 -16.53 14.37 -0.64
CA LYS A 109 -16.62 13.59 0.61
C LYS A 109 -17.16 12.16 0.45
N LYS A 110 -17.14 11.60 -0.76
CA LYS A 110 -17.48 10.21 -1.03
C LYS A 110 -16.30 9.48 -1.62
N LEU A 111 -16.06 8.25 -1.18
CA LEU A 111 -15.00 7.42 -1.74
C LEU A 111 -15.33 7.08 -3.20
N ALA A 112 -14.50 7.57 -4.12
CA ALA A 112 -14.60 7.31 -5.56
C ALA A 112 -13.89 6.02 -5.98
N GLY A 113 -12.77 5.69 -5.29
CA GLY A 113 -12.04 4.47 -5.59
C GLY A 113 -10.90 4.17 -4.64
N ILE A 114 -10.44 2.93 -4.67
CA ILE A 114 -9.25 2.45 -3.96
C ILE A 114 -8.23 1.96 -4.99
N ILE A 115 -7.02 2.52 -4.95
CA ILE A 115 -5.91 2.11 -5.79
C ILE A 115 -5.03 1.18 -4.96
N SER A 116 -4.98 -0.07 -5.37
CA SER A 116 -4.12 -1.08 -4.75
C SER A 116 -2.79 -1.13 -5.49
N ILE A 117 -1.72 -0.85 -4.76
CA ILE A 117 -0.35 -0.98 -5.24
C ILE A 117 0.15 -2.34 -4.81
N TYR A 118 0.61 -3.11 -5.76
CA TYR A 118 1.17 -4.42 -5.55
C TYR A 118 2.66 -4.37 -5.82
N ASP A 119 3.44 -4.67 -4.82
CA ASP A 119 4.87 -4.91 -4.96
C ASP A 119 5.10 -6.42 -5.03
N PRO A 120 5.31 -6.98 -6.22
CA PRO A 120 5.46 -8.42 -6.37
C PRO A 120 6.73 -8.88 -5.68
N LEU A 121 6.65 -10.02 -5.00
CA LEU A 121 7.85 -10.69 -4.51
C LEU A 121 8.83 -10.89 -5.66
N LYS A 122 10.11 -10.64 -5.37
CA LYS A 122 11.17 -10.96 -6.33
C LYS A 122 11.08 -12.44 -6.72
N PRO A 123 11.21 -12.77 -8.02
CA PRO A 123 11.08 -14.15 -8.48
C PRO A 123 11.96 -15.14 -7.73
N GLU A 124 13.17 -14.70 -7.36
CA GLU A 124 14.17 -15.47 -6.62
C GLU A 124 13.88 -15.64 -5.12
N ALA A 125 12.96 -14.87 -4.54
CA ALA A 125 12.75 -14.85 -3.08
C ALA A 125 12.43 -16.24 -2.50
N LYS A 126 11.65 -17.03 -3.21
CA LYS A 126 11.30 -18.38 -2.78
C LYS A 126 12.49 -19.35 -2.83
N GLU A 127 13.32 -19.21 -3.85
CA GLU A 127 14.53 -20.01 -4.03
C GLU A 127 15.54 -19.69 -2.92
N VAL A 128 15.73 -18.39 -2.63
CA VAL A 128 16.61 -17.93 -1.55
C VAL A 128 16.18 -18.48 -0.18
N VAL A 129 14.87 -18.48 0.12
CA VAL A 129 14.35 -19.07 1.37
C VAL A 129 14.67 -20.57 1.45
N GLN A 130 14.56 -21.29 0.32
CA GLN A 130 14.91 -22.69 0.28
C GLN A 130 16.42 -22.93 0.45
N GLU A 131 17.24 -22.13 -0.23
CA GLU A 131 18.71 -22.19 -0.08
C GLU A 131 19.15 -21.93 1.37
N LEU A 132 18.54 -20.98 2.08
CA LEU A 132 18.81 -20.75 3.50
C LEU A 132 18.56 -22.01 4.34
N ARG A 133 17.47 -22.73 4.07
CA ARG A 133 17.18 -24.01 4.75
C ARG A 133 18.20 -25.10 4.41
N ASP A 134 18.58 -25.20 3.15
CA ASP A 134 19.52 -26.22 2.67
C ASP A 134 20.92 -26.06 3.26
N ILE A 135 21.33 -24.82 3.58
CA ILE A 135 22.60 -24.52 4.26
C ILE A 135 22.49 -24.57 5.79
N GLY A 136 21.33 -24.94 6.35
CA GLY A 136 21.19 -25.28 7.76
C GLY A 136 20.54 -24.21 8.65
N PHE A 137 19.81 -23.23 8.08
CA PHE A 137 18.98 -22.35 8.90
C PHE A 137 17.73 -23.08 9.38
N ASP A 138 17.52 -23.14 10.70
CA ASP A 138 16.39 -23.79 11.33
C ASP A 138 15.08 -23.03 11.11
N LYS A 139 15.15 -21.70 11.07
CA LYS A 139 13.98 -20.83 10.93
C LYS A 139 14.28 -19.62 10.04
N VAL A 140 13.32 -19.28 9.19
CA VAL A 140 13.31 -18.04 8.40
C VAL A 140 12.07 -17.24 8.80
N ILE A 141 12.31 -16.05 9.35
CA ILE A 141 11.27 -15.19 9.94
C ILE A 141 11.26 -13.83 9.22
N MET A 142 10.09 -13.33 8.89
CA MET A 142 9.93 -12.01 8.28
C MET A 142 9.51 -10.96 9.30
N LEU A 143 10.21 -9.82 9.32
CA LEU A 143 9.84 -8.62 10.08
C LEU A 143 9.47 -7.50 9.10
N THR A 144 8.24 -7.05 9.13
CA THR A 144 7.74 -6.03 8.19
C THR A 144 6.91 -4.95 8.89
N GLY A 145 6.94 -3.73 8.34
CA GLY A 145 6.04 -2.65 8.72
C GLY A 145 4.64 -2.77 8.09
N ASP A 146 4.44 -3.73 7.17
CA ASP A 146 3.17 -3.92 6.47
C ASP A 146 2.05 -4.42 7.40
N SER A 147 0.80 -4.40 6.87
CA SER A 147 -0.35 -4.91 7.58
C SER A 147 -0.25 -6.43 7.86
N PRO A 148 -0.87 -6.92 8.94
CA PRO A 148 -0.86 -8.35 9.27
C PRO A 148 -1.40 -9.26 8.15
N ASN A 149 -2.38 -8.79 7.39
CA ASN A 149 -2.96 -9.55 6.28
C ASN A 149 -1.97 -9.68 5.11
N CYS A 150 -1.27 -8.60 4.76
CA CYS A 150 -0.23 -8.61 3.73
C CYS A 150 0.93 -9.54 4.15
N ALA A 151 1.45 -9.35 5.37
CA ALA A 151 2.54 -10.15 5.91
C ALA A 151 2.21 -11.65 5.93
N LYS A 152 1.01 -12.00 6.34
CA LYS A 152 0.51 -13.39 6.34
C LYS A 152 0.47 -14.00 4.94
N ALA A 153 0.01 -13.23 3.94
CA ALA A 153 -0.04 -13.69 2.56
C ALA A 153 1.37 -13.95 2.01
N ILE A 154 2.32 -13.05 2.25
CA ILE A 154 3.71 -13.18 1.85
C ILE A 154 4.39 -14.36 2.56
N ALA A 155 4.25 -14.46 3.87
CA ALA A 155 4.83 -15.55 4.65
C ALA A 155 4.37 -16.93 4.14
N LYS A 156 3.08 -17.05 3.79
CA LYS A 156 2.52 -18.26 3.19
C LYS A 156 3.10 -18.56 1.80
N GLN A 157 3.27 -17.52 0.94
CA GLN A 157 3.83 -17.70 -0.40
C GLN A 157 5.29 -18.15 -0.37
N LEU A 158 6.08 -17.59 0.57
CA LEU A 158 7.49 -17.92 0.76
C LEU A 158 7.73 -19.14 1.66
N ASN A 159 6.67 -19.70 2.24
CA ASN A 159 6.77 -20.81 3.20
C ASN A 159 7.68 -20.47 4.39
N LEU A 160 7.51 -19.26 4.97
CA LEU A 160 8.26 -18.84 6.14
C LEU A 160 7.75 -19.51 7.41
N ASP A 161 8.61 -19.62 8.43
CA ASP A 161 8.29 -20.27 9.71
C ASP A 161 7.49 -19.36 10.63
N ASP A 162 7.75 -18.03 10.58
CA ASP A 162 7.01 -17.03 11.35
C ASP A 162 7.08 -15.65 10.66
N PHE A 163 6.24 -14.74 11.09
CA PHE A 163 6.30 -13.34 10.67
C PHE A 163 5.81 -12.39 11.77
N ARG A 164 6.33 -11.16 11.77
CA ARG A 164 5.86 -10.05 12.57
C ARG A 164 5.51 -8.89 11.65
N ALA A 165 4.29 -8.39 11.78
CA ALA A 165 3.73 -7.30 10.98
C ALA A 165 3.59 -6.03 11.81
N GLY A 166 3.53 -4.86 11.16
CA GLY A 166 3.41 -3.57 11.83
C GLY A 166 4.60 -3.21 12.72
N VAL A 167 5.80 -3.75 12.41
CA VAL A 167 6.99 -3.60 13.24
C VAL A 167 7.69 -2.29 12.92
N LEU A 168 7.87 -1.42 13.91
CA LEU A 168 8.66 -0.21 13.78
C LEU A 168 10.17 -0.53 13.69
N PRO A 169 11.01 0.35 13.13
CA PRO A 169 12.45 0.12 13.03
C PRO A 169 13.12 -0.21 14.36
N GLU A 170 12.74 0.49 15.43
CA GLU A 170 13.23 0.25 16.80
C GLU A 170 12.82 -1.10 17.36
N ASP A 171 11.63 -1.59 17.02
CA ASP A 171 11.13 -2.88 17.49
C ASP A 171 11.83 -4.05 16.78
N LYS A 172 12.27 -3.86 15.54
CA LYS A 172 13.06 -4.89 14.82
C LYS A 172 14.33 -5.24 15.57
N ALA A 173 15.08 -4.23 16.02
CA ALA A 173 16.30 -4.44 16.78
C ALA A 173 16.03 -5.16 18.11
N SER A 174 15.00 -4.74 18.84
CA SER A 174 14.60 -5.35 20.11
C SER A 174 14.20 -6.82 19.96
N TYR A 175 13.49 -7.16 18.86
CA TYR A 175 13.11 -8.54 18.58
C TYR A 175 14.32 -9.43 18.29
N ILE A 176 15.29 -8.95 17.49
CA ILE A 176 16.54 -9.65 17.19
C ILE A 176 17.34 -9.90 18.48
N GLU A 177 17.41 -8.89 19.36
CA GLU A 177 18.08 -9.04 20.66
C GLU A 177 17.41 -10.12 21.54
N SER A 178 16.07 -10.19 21.53
CA SER A 178 15.37 -11.22 22.28
C SER A 178 15.69 -12.62 21.79
N LEU A 179 15.72 -12.84 20.47
CA LEU A 179 16.10 -14.13 19.89
C LEU A 179 17.56 -14.53 20.25
N LYS A 180 18.48 -13.57 20.25
CA LYS A 180 19.88 -13.81 20.68
C LYS A 180 19.97 -14.16 22.16
N LYS A 181 19.19 -13.52 23.04
CA LYS A 181 19.14 -13.85 24.47
C LYS A 181 18.58 -15.26 24.75
N GLU A 182 17.73 -15.77 23.87
CA GLU A 182 17.21 -17.13 23.89
C GLU A 182 18.23 -18.18 23.41
N GLY A 183 19.43 -17.76 23.02
CA GLY A 183 20.51 -18.63 22.59
C GLY A 183 20.55 -18.90 21.08
N ASN A 184 19.78 -18.19 20.30
CA ASN A 184 19.77 -18.34 18.84
C ASN A 184 20.93 -17.56 18.21
N THR A 185 21.52 -18.10 17.14
CA THR A 185 22.39 -17.36 16.24
C THR A 185 21.51 -16.72 15.17
N VAL A 186 21.45 -15.38 15.15
CA VAL A 186 20.57 -14.63 14.25
C VAL A 186 21.39 -13.95 13.17
N VAL A 187 21.00 -14.14 11.92
CA VAL A 187 21.49 -13.40 10.75
C VAL A 187 20.36 -12.51 10.26
N GLU A 188 20.67 -11.24 10.04
CA GLU A 188 19.74 -10.25 9.46
C GLU A 188 20.20 -9.93 8.04
N TRP A 189 19.22 -9.83 7.17
CA TRP A 189 19.45 -9.59 5.74
C TRP A 189 18.45 -8.58 5.19
#